data_52f1f7f4e6331e8247ff290ef2d2805a
#
_entry.id   52f1f7f4e6331e8247ff290ef2d2805a
#
_cell.length_a   1.000
_cell.length_b   1.000
_cell.length_c   1.000
_cell.angle_alpha   90.00
_cell.angle_beta   90.00
_cell.angle_gamma   90.00
#
_symmetry.space_group_name_H-M   'P 1'
#
loop_
_entity.id
_entity.type
_entity.pdbx_description
1 polymer ?
#
loop_
_entity_poly.entity_id
_entity_poly.type
_entity_poly.pdbx_seq_one_letter_code
_entity_poly.pdbx_strand_id
1 'polypeptide(L)'
;MRKLLAGFLGIAALLPAVLFAQELVQDTVITMKARVVEVVSERSETVQGTDLEQTLQTIRVKVLDGKEVGAVLTLENDFLELEAGDTFYLNHTTSPLDGSDYYNPVEKDRTFALVMLALLFVAAVAAFGGKQGMRGLLALLASFFFIGIMLSGIMRGYSPVLASMGVASLIVLIGSYVTHGVNRTTSAAVVGMIFTIALTGALAYFAIWATGLTGWSSDEVTYLNLNTRGAIDLAGLLLGGILIGLLGVLYDAAIGQAVSVEELARAGTHYSKREVYTRALRIGREHVGALVNTLAIAYAGASLPLLLLFFGTGDIDIGLTLNRELFATEIVRILVGSIGLVLAVPITTAVAVSMLFGRIPASTSTGHFH
;
A
#
# COMPACT_ATOMS: atom_id res chain seq x y z
N MET A 1 -59.63 -24.18 -30.92
CA MET A 1 -58.17 -23.95 -31.11
C MET A 1 -57.52 -23.05 -30.06
N ARG A 2 -58.19 -22.03 -29.50
CA ARG A 2 -57.60 -21.11 -28.47
C ARG A 2 -57.34 -21.75 -27.09
N LYS A 3 -58.04 -22.81 -26.72
CA LYS A 3 -57.87 -23.48 -25.42
C LYS A 3 -56.78 -24.58 -25.41
N LEU A 4 -56.34 -25.03 -26.56
CA LEU A 4 -55.23 -26.00 -26.67
C LEU A 4 -53.83 -25.31 -26.69
N LEU A 5 -53.75 -24.04 -27.10
CA LEU A 5 -52.50 -23.28 -27.07
C LEU A 5 -52.12 -22.80 -25.64
N ALA A 6 -53.13 -22.59 -24.78
CA ALA A 6 -52.90 -22.16 -23.39
C ALA A 6 -52.38 -23.30 -22.50
N GLY A 7 -52.66 -24.56 -22.84
CA GLY A 7 -52.16 -25.73 -22.13
C GLY A 7 -50.70 -26.06 -22.46
N PHE A 8 -50.20 -25.73 -23.65
CA PHE A 8 -48.81 -26.01 -24.05
C PHE A 8 -47.81 -24.98 -23.53
N LEU A 9 -48.26 -23.73 -23.30
CA LEU A 9 -47.44 -22.70 -22.68
C LEU A 9 -47.28 -22.84 -21.15
N GLY A 10 -48.22 -23.54 -20.51
CA GLY A 10 -48.16 -23.81 -19.05
C GLY A 10 -47.23 -24.98 -18.67
N ILE A 11 -46.95 -25.90 -19.59
CA ILE A 11 -46.05 -27.04 -19.34
C ILE A 11 -44.60 -26.70 -19.62
N ALA A 12 -44.31 -25.74 -20.49
CA ALA A 12 -42.95 -25.26 -20.74
C ALA A 12 -42.37 -24.39 -19.59
N ALA A 13 -43.22 -23.89 -18.68
CA ALA A 13 -42.81 -23.09 -17.53
C ALA A 13 -42.50 -23.93 -16.27
N LEU A 14 -42.64 -25.24 -16.32
CA LEU A 14 -42.43 -26.19 -15.21
C LEU A 14 -41.27 -27.17 -15.43
N LEU A 15 -40.44 -26.93 -16.46
CA LEU A 15 -39.14 -27.59 -16.48
C LEU A 15 -38.27 -26.86 -15.43
N PRO A 16 -37.90 -27.51 -14.30
CA PRO A 16 -36.84 -26.99 -13.47
C PRO A 16 -35.62 -26.89 -14.40
N ALA A 17 -35.11 -25.70 -14.59
CA ALA A 17 -33.74 -25.52 -15.03
C ALA A 17 -32.89 -26.22 -13.96
N VAL A 18 -32.64 -27.50 -14.15
CA VAL A 18 -31.51 -28.17 -13.50
C VAL A 18 -30.30 -27.50 -14.14
N LEU A 19 -29.96 -26.32 -13.63
CA LEU A 19 -28.60 -25.81 -13.68
C LEU A 19 -27.78 -26.92 -13.03
N PHE A 20 -27.15 -27.72 -13.86
CA PHE A 20 -25.95 -28.41 -13.46
C PHE A 20 -24.98 -27.29 -13.10
N ALA A 21 -25.00 -26.90 -11.81
CA ALA A 21 -23.84 -26.36 -11.18
C ALA A 21 -22.82 -27.51 -11.31
N GLN A 22 -22.04 -27.49 -12.37
CA GLN A 22 -20.80 -28.22 -12.41
C GLN A 22 -20.05 -27.65 -11.21
N GLU A 23 -20.03 -28.37 -10.09
CA GLU A 23 -19.06 -28.17 -9.05
C GLU A 23 -17.73 -28.20 -9.79
N LEU A 24 -17.09 -27.05 -9.94
CA LEU A 24 -15.72 -26.97 -10.39
C LEU A 24 -14.95 -27.77 -9.34
N VAL A 25 -14.63 -29.00 -9.68
CA VAL A 25 -13.78 -29.85 -8.86
C VAL A 25 -12.45 -29.14 -8.83
N GLN A 26 -12.17 -28.45 -7.72
CA GLN A 26 -10.94 -27.69 -7.56
C GLN A 26 -9.82 -28.64 -7.16
N ASP A 27 -8.67 -28.46 -7.81
CA ASP A 27 -7.44 -29.14 -7.42
C ASP A 27 -7.14 -28.86 -5.94
N THR A 28 -6.75 -29.88 -5.22
CA THR A 28 -6.30 -29.71 -3.83
C THR A 28 -4.83 -29.31 -3.85
N VAL A 29 -4.56 -28.02 -3.56
CA VAL A 29 -3.21 -27.47 -3.48
C VAL A 29 -2.76 -27.40 -2.03
N ILE A 30 -1.66 -28.05 -1.70
CA ILE A 30 -1.02 -28.02 -0.40
C ILE A 30 0.36 -27.40 -0.57
N THR A 31 0.61 -26.26 0.08
CA THR A 31 1.92 -25.64 0.09
C THR A 31 2.76 -26.17 1.23
N MET A 32 4.00 -26.60 0.96
CA MET A 32 4.96 -27.12 1.91
C MET A 32 6.34 -26.50 1.67
N LYS A 33 7.22 -26.60 2.67
CA LYS A 33 8.63 -26.19 2.52
C LYS A 33 9.48 -27.36 2.08
N ALA A 34 10.39 -27.09 1.16
CA ALA A 34 11.39 -28.06 0.72
C ALA A 34 12.78 -27.43 0.72
N ARG A 35 13.82 -28.27 0.76
CA ARG A 35 15.21 -27.86 0.65
C ARG A 35 15.85 -28.58 -0.51
N VAL A 36 16.60 -27.84 -1.34
CA VAL A 36 17.42 -28.43 -2.41
C VAL A 36 18.56 -29.24 -1.80
N VAL A 37 18.60 -30.52 -2.13
CA VAL A 37 19.69 -31.42 -1.72
C VAL A 37 20.85 -31.29 -2.73
N GLU A 38 20.50 -31.31 -4.04
CA GLU A 38 21.47 -31.15 -5.13
C GLU A 38 20.73 -30.68 -6.39
N VAL A 39 21.47 -29.98 -7.26
CA VAL A 39 21.07 -29.69 -8.63
C VAL A 39 21.63 -30.81 -9.49
N VAL A 40 20.75 -31.66 -10.03
CA VAL A 40 21.12 -32.86 -10.78
C VAL A 40 21.59 -32.49 -12.19
N SER A 41 20.88 -31.59 -12.83
CA SER A 41 21.23 -31.06 -14.15
C SER A 41 20.69 -29.66 -14.34
N GLU A 42 21.38 -28.90 -15.19
CA GLU A 42 20.97 -27.56 -15.59
C GLU A 42 21.16 -27.44 -17.10
N ARG A 43 20.14 -26.92 -17.77
CA ARG A 43 20.19 -26.68 -19.22
C ARG A 43 19.52 -25.36 -19.55
N SER A 44 20.04 -24.63 -20.54
CA SER A 44 19.41 -23.43 -21.07
C SER A 44 18.55 -23.81 -22.28
N GLU A 45 17.30 -23.37 -22.26
CA GLU A 45 16.38 -23.54 -23.37
C GLU A 45 15.84 -22.16 -23.81
N THR A 46 15.74 -21.93 -25.11
CA THR A 46 15.13 -20.71 -25.63
C THR A 46 13.61 -20.82 -25.53
N VAL A 47 12.97 -19.84 -24.88
CA VAL A 47 11.51 -19.79 -24.78
C VAL A 47 10.90 -19.66 -26.17
N GLN A 48 10.01 -20.59 -26.55
CA GLN A 48 9.41 -20.63 -27.88
C GLN A 48 8.76 -19.30 -28.27
N GLY A 49 9.18 -18.74 -29.39
CA GLY A 49 8.66 -17.48 -29.91
C GLY A 49 9.31 -16.22 -29.38
N THR A 50 10.39 -16.35 -28.61
CA THR A 50 11.21 -15.24 -28.09
C THR A 50 12.69 -15.56 -28.25
N ASP A 51 13.56 -14.55 -28.08
CA ASP A 51 15.02 -14.72 -27.99
C ASP A 51 15.49 -14.85 -26.51
N LEU A 52 14.57 -15.11 -25.59
CA LEU A 52 14.88 -15.24 -24.17
C LEU A 52 15.35 -16.66 -23.85
N GLU A 53 16.49 -16.78 -23.19
CA GLU A 53 16.97 -18.03 -22.61
C GLU A 53 16.36 -18.23 -21.22
N GLN A 54 15.83 -19.42 -20.97
CA GLN A 54 15.31 -19.85 -19.69
C GLN A 54 16.13 -21.02 -19.18
N THR A 55 16.52 -20.95 -17.92
CA THR A 55 17.26 -22.05 -17.28
C THR A 55 16.28 -23.08 -16.75
N LEU A 56 16.38 -24.29 -17.25
CA LEU A 56 15.64 -25.45 -16.77
C LEU A 56 16.56 -26.29 -15.86
N GLN A 57 16.19 -26.43 -14.59
CA GLN A 57 16.93 -27.21 -13.61
C GLN A 57 16.17 -28.48 -13.26
N THR A 58 16.89 -29.62 -13.19
CA THR A 58 16.39 -30.80 -12.51
C THR A 58 17.01 -30.82 -11.12
N ILE A 59 16.18 -30.71 -10.07
CA ILE A 59 16.61 -30.60 -8.69
C ILE A 59 16.12 -31.80 -7.88
N ARG A 60 16.98 -32.26 -6.94
CA ARG A 60 16.57 -33.20 -5.92
C ARG A 60 16.35 -32.45 -4.61
N VAL A 61 15.13 -32.60 -4.05
CA VAL A 61 14.69 -31.82 -2.90
C VAL A 61 14.23 -32.73 -1.77
N LYS A 62 14.38 -32.25 -0.53
CA LYS A 62 13.85 -32.89 0.67
C LYS A 62 12.74 -32.03 1.24
N VAL A 63 11.55 -32.62 1.41
CA VAL A 63 10.40 -31.97 2.04
C VAL A 63 10.66 -31.76 3.54
N LEU A 64 10.42 -30.54 4.04
CA LEU A 64 10.73 -30.14 5.42
C LEU A 64 9.51 -30.08 6.34
N ASP A 65 8.31 -29.88 5.79
CA ASP A 65 7.05 -29.79 6.56
C ASP A 65 5.89 -30.46 5.82
N GLY A 66 4.71 -30.49 6.45
CA GLY A 66 3.52 -31.10 5.88
C GLY A 66 3.45 -32.62 6.08
N LYS A 67 2.58 -33.27 5.33
CA LYS A 67 2.31 -34.74 5.45
C LYS A 67 3.46 -35.59 4.93
N GLU A 68 4.30 -35.03 4.06
CA GLU A 68 5.38 -35.74 3.36
C GLU A 68 6.76 -35.39 3.91
N VAL A 69 6.85 -34.96 5.16
CA VAL A 69 8.13 -34.61 5.82
C VAL A 69 9.14 -35.74 5.65
N GLY A 70 10.32 -35.38 5.12
CA GLY A 70 11.43 -36.29 4.91
C GLY A 70 11.43 -36.99 3.54
N ALA A 71 10.36 -36.86 2.74
CA ALA A 71 10.36 -37.36 1.38
C ALA A 71 11.43 -36.66 0.53
N VAL A 72 12.06 -37.43 -0.36
CA VAL A 72 13.01 -36.93 -1.34
C VAL A 72 12.37 -37.02 -2.71
N LEU A 73 12.21 -35.88 -3.36
CA LEU A 73 11.57 -35.75 -4.65
C LEU A 73 12.57 -35.25 -5.68
N THR A 74 12.38 -35.63 -6.95
CA THR A 74 13.11 -35.04 -8.07
C THR A 74 12.13 -34.25 -8.92
N LEU A 75 12.41 -32.96 -9.12
CA LEU A 75 11.51 -32.00 -9.75
C LEU A 75 12.21 -31.31 -10.90
N GLU A 76 11.45 -30.94 -11.92
CA GLU A 76 11.87 -29.94 -12.89
C GLU A 76 11.49 -28.55 -12.36
N ASN A 77 12.39 -27.59 -12.54
CA ASN A 77 12.26 -26.21 -12.11
C ASN A 77 12.70 -25.29 -13.23
N ASP A 78 11.77 -24.53 -13.75
CA ASP A 78 11.96 -23.61 -14.87
C ASP A 78 11.74 -22.13 -14.46
N PHE A 79 11.38 -21.89 -13.19
CA PHE A 79 10.96 -20.59 -12.71
C PHE A 79 11.92 -19.97 -11.69
N LEU A 80 12.52 -20.76 -10.82
CA LEU A 80 13.41 -20.29 -9.76
C LEU A 80 14.85 -20.70 -10.05
N GLU A 81 15.82 -19.79 -9.91
CA GLU A 81 17.22 -20.17 -9.83
C GLU A 81 17.52 -20.69 -8.41
N LEU A 82 17.62 -22.02 -8.25
CA LEU A 82 17.82 -22.67 -6.97
C LEU A 82 19.22 -23.30 -6.89
N GLU A 83 19.86 -23.15 -5.74
CA GLU A 83 21.17 -23.75 -5.44
C GLU A 83 21.03 -24.83 -4.35
N ALA A 84 22.03 -25.72 -4.26
CA ALA A 84 22.08 -26.72 -3.20
C ALA A 84 22.09 -26.05 -1.82
N GLY A 85 21.17 -26.44 -0.94
CA GLY A 85 20.96 -25.86 0.38
C GLY A 85 19.83 -24.83 0.45
N ASP A 86 19.36 -24.28 -0.67
CA ASP A 86 18.24 -23.34 -0.71
C ASP A 86 16.96 -23.98 -0.14
N THR A 87 16.23 -23.20 0.62
CA THR A 87 14.89 -23.56 1.10
C THR A 87 13.84 -22.76 0.30
N PHE A 88 12.79 -23.43 -0.11
CA PHE A 88 11.73 -22.83 -0.94
C PHE A 88 10.36 -23.43 -0.62
N TYR A 89 9.31 -22.76 -1.10
CA TYR A 89 7.94 -23.25 -1.02
C TYR A 89 7.63 -24.09 -2.25
N LEU A 90 7.01 -25.23 -2.01
CA LEU A 90 6.61 -26.24 -3.00
C LEU A 90 5.13 -26.45 -2.91
N ASN A 91 4.41 -26.28 -4.02
CA ASN A 91 3.00 -26.66 -4.11
C ASN A 91 2.91 -28.14 -4.54
N HIS A 92 2.20 -28.92 -3.75
CA HIS A 92 1.72 -30.23 -4.10
C HIS A 92 0.24 -30.10 -4.53
N THR A 93 -0.01 -30.38 -5.78
CA THR A 93 -1.35 -30.31 -6.39
C THR A 93 -1.77 -31.73 -6.77
N THR A 94 -2.89 -32.21 -6.18
CA THR A 94 -3.49 -33.47 -6.58
C THR A 94 -4.65 -33.19 -7.50
N SER A 95 -4.57 -33.70 -8.73
CA SER A 95 -5.63 -33.60 -9.72
C SER A 95 -6.81 -34.51 -9.31
N PRO A 96 -8.02 -33.97 -9.16
CA PRO A 96 -9.19 -34.75 -8.83
C PRO A 96 -9.73 -35.58 -10.01
N LEU A 97 -9.22 -35.33 -11.24
CA LEU A 97 -9.68 -36.03 -12.44
C LEU A 97 -9.04 -37.41 -12.59
N ASP A 98 -7.75 -37.52 -12.29
CA ASP A 98 -6.96 -38.73 -12.52
C ASP A 98 -6.12 -39.15 -11.29
N GLY A 99 -6.16 -38.36 -10.22
CA GLY A 99 -5.40 -38.61 -8.99
C GLY A 99 -3.91 -38.41 -9.16
N SER A 100 -3.46 -37.74 -10.21
CA SER A 100 -2.04 -37.45 -10.44
C SER A 100 -1.57 -36.33 -9.50
N ASP A 101 -0.34 -36.50 -8.99
CA ASP A 101 0.30 -35.52 -8.11
C ASP A 101 1.35 -34.71 -8.90
N TYR A 102 1.24 -33.38 -8.77
CA TYR A 102 2.15 -32.43 -9.37
C TYR A 102 2.86 -31.62 -8.28
N TYR A 103 4.16 -31.44 -8.45
CA TYR A 103 4.98 -30.70 -7.52
C TYR A 103 5.64 -29.52 -8.24
N ASN A 104 5.24 -28.29 -7.88
CA ASN A 104 5.75 -27.09 -8.51
C ASN A 104 6.47 -26.19 -7.50
N PRO A 105 7.74 -25.83 -7.72
CA PRO A 105 8.42 -24.76 -6.98
C PRO A 105 7.65 -23.44 -7.15
N VAL A 106 7.46 -22.68 -6.05
CA VAL A 106 6.67 -21.46 -6.07
C VAL A 106 7.52 -20.23 -5.79
N GLU A 107 8.23 -20.23 -4.66
CA GLU A 107 9.03 -19.10 -4.19
C GLU A 107 10.16 -19.54 -3.26
N LYS A 108 11.31 -18.84 -3.32
CA LYS A 108 12.39 -19.02 -2.32
C LYS A 108 11.92 -18.59 -0.92
N ASP A 109 12.31 -19.32 0.10
CA ASP A 109 12.06 -18.94 1.49
C ASP A 109 13.03 -17.83 1.93
N ARG A 110 12.56 -16.61 1.91
CA ARG A 110 13.30 -15.41 2.33
C ARG A 110 13.07 -15.05 3.79
N THR A 111 12.33 -15.88 4.54
CA THR A 111 11.86 -15.56 5.91
C THR A 111 12.99 -15.17 6.83
N PHE A 112 14.09 -15.95 6.84
CA PHE A 112 15.24 -15.68 7.72
C PHE A 112 15.87 -14.30 7.41
N ALA A 113 16.13 -14.01 6.14
CA ALA A 113 16.74 -12.75 5.72
C ALA A 113 15.83 -11.55 6.04
N LEU A 114 14.51 -11.69 5.80
CA LEU A 114 13.53 -10.64 6.12
C LEU A 114 13.42 -10.39 7.62
N VAL A 115 13.41 -11.45 8.45
CA VAL A 115 13.40 -11.32 9.91
C VAL A 115 14.67 -10.65 10.41
N MET A 116 15.84 -11.05 9.90
CA MET A 116 17.12 -10.42 10.28
C MET A 116 17.15 -8.93 9.91
N LEU A 117 16.63 -8.57 8.72
CA LEU A 117 16.54 -7.17 8.29
C LEU A 117 15.58 -6.37 9.17
N ALA A 118 14.43 -6.96 9.53
CA ALA A 118 13.47 -6.34 10.44
C ALA A 118 14.08 -6.14 11.85
N LEU A 119 14.81 -7.11 12.37
CA LEU A 119 15.51 -6.99 13.65
C LEU A 119 16.60 -5.92 13.61
N LEU A 120 17.35 -5.84 12.50
CA LEU A 120 18.35 -4.77 12.29
C LEU A 120 17.70 -3.39 12.29
N PHE A 121 16.56 -3.25 11.59
CA PHE A 121 15.78 -2.01 11.58
C PHE A 121 15.33 -1.62 12.99
N VAL A 122 14.72 -2.54 13.74
CA VAL A 122 14.29 -2.30 15.12
C VAL A 122 15.48 -1.92 16.02
N ALA A 123 16.60 -2.63 15.90
CA ALA A 123 17.82 -2.34 16.66
C ALA A 123 18.35 -0.93 16.35
N ALA A 124 18.40 -0.53 15.06
CA ALA A 124 18.84 0.79 14.66
C ALA A 124 17.92 1.89 15.24
N VAL A 125 16.60 1.71 15.15
CA VAL A 125 15.63 2.66 15.71
C VAL A 125 15.75 2.72 17.24
N ALA A 126 15.95 1.61 17.92
CA ALA A 126 16.14 1.58 19.36
C ALA A 126 17.45 2.27 19.79
N ALA A 127 18.56 2.02 19.08
CA ALA A 127 19.87 2.57 19.38
C ALA A 127 19.94 4.09 19.17
N PHE A 128 19.40 4.58 18.08
CA PHE A 128 19.49 6.01 17.70
C PHE A 128 18.24 6.81 18.06
N GLY A 129 17.05 6.19 18.00
CA GLY A 129 15.77 6.86 18.29
C GLY A 129 15.35 6.79 19.77
N GLY A 130 15.97 5.91 20.56
CA GLY A 130 15.66 5.72 21.98
C GLY A 130 14.16 5.52 22.24
N LYS A 131 13.64 6.11 23.32
CA LYS A 131 12.21 6.01 23.69
C LYS A 131 11.28 6.61 22.62
N GLN A 132 11.71 7.68 21.96
CA GLN A 132 10.92 8.33 20.92
C GLN A 132 10.83 7.44 19.66
N GLY A 133 11.95 6.84 19.24
CA GLY A 133 11.98 5.88 18.14
C GLY A 133 11.08 4.66 18.41
N MET A 134 11.11 4.13 19.64
CA MET A 134 10.24 3.01 20.02
C MET A 134 8.74 3.37 19.97
N ARG A 135 8.37 4.59 20.37
CA ARG A 135 6.99 5.07 20.21
C ARG A 135 6.61 5.20 18.72
N GLY A 136 7.55 5.66 17.89
CA GLY A 136 7.36 5.70 16.43
C GLY A 136 7.15 4.31 15.82
N LEU A 137 7.92 3.30 16.26
CA LEU A 137 7.71 1.90 15.83
C LEU A 137 6.34 1.37 16.25
N LEU A 138 5.89 1.66 17.46
CA LEU A 138 4.55 1.27 17.90
C LEU A 138 3.45 1.95 17.07
N ALA A 139 3.63 3.23 16.74
CA ALA A 139 2.72 3.95 15.85
C ALA A 139 2.70 3.36 14.44
N LEU A 140 3.87 2.96 13.91
CA LEU A 140 3.99 2.29 12.61
C LEU A 140 3.26 0.94 12.59
N LEU A 141 3.47 0.10 13.61
CA LEU A 141 2.77 -1.19 13.73
C LEU A 141 1.24 -1.00 13.85
N ALA A 142 0.81 0.00 14.63
CA ALA A 142 -0.60 0.36 14.72
C ALA A 142 -1.16 0.81 13.37
N SER A 143 -0.39 1.56 12.58
CA SER A 143 -0.80 1.98 11.23
C SER A 143 -1.03 0.78 10.31
N PHE A 144 -0.13 -0.19 10.27
CA PHE A 144 -0.32 -1.43 9.51
C PHE A 144 -1.53 -2.24 9.99
N PHE A 145 -1.74 -2.30 11.29
CA PHE A 145 -2.93 -2.96 11.85
C PHE A 145 -4.23 -2.30 11.38
N PHE A 146 -4.31 -0.96 11.40
CA PHE A 146 -5.49 -0.25 10.91
C PHE A 146 -5.68 -0.37 9.40
N ILE A 147 -4.59 -0.40 8.62
CA ILE A 147 -4.65 -0.69 7.18
C ILE A 147 -5.22 -2.10 6.98
N GLY A 148 -4.81 -3.10 7.75
CA GLY A 148 -5.37 -4.46 7.70
C GLY A 148 -6.88 -4.49 7.99
N ILE A 149 -7.34 -3.73 8.99
CA ILE A 149 -8.78 -3.56 9.27
C ILE A 149 -9.50 -2.91 8.08
N MET A 150 -8.93 -1.86 7.49
CA MET A 150 -9.47 -1.19 6.30
C MET A 150 -9.65 -2.18 5.15
N LEU A 151 -8.60 -2.92 4.80
CA LEU A 151 -8.63 -3.91 3.72
C LEU A 151 -9.69 -4.99 4.00
N SER A 152 -9.74 -5.50 5.24
CA SER A 152 -10.77 -6.46 5.65
C SER A 152 -12.19 -5.89 5.54
N GLY A 153 -12.38 -4.62 5.82
CA GLY A 153 -13.65 -3.91 5.66
C GLY A 153 -14.05 -3.77 4.19
N ILE A 154 -13.10 -3.38 3.33
CA ILE A 154 -13.32 -3.26 1.88
C ILE A 154 -13.71 -4.62 1.29
N MET A 155 -13.03 -5.69 1.67
CA MET A 155 -13.38 -7.05 1.25
C MET A 155 -14.78 -7.50 1.70
N ARG A 156 -15.34 -6.88 2.75
CA ARG A 156 -16.72 -7.10 3.22
C ARG A 156 -17.74 -6.17 2.58
N GLY A 157 -17.33 -5.35 1.60
CA GLY A 157 -18.19 -4.46 0.83
C GLY A 157 -18.31 -3.02 1.38
N TYR A 158 -17.44 -2.59 2.32
CA TYR A 158 -17.41 -1.20 2.73
C TYR A 158 -16.79 -0.35 1.61
N SER A 159 -17.28 0.89 1.46
CA SER A 159 -16.74 1.85 0.50
C SER A 159 -15.25 2.09 0.74
N PRO A 160 -14.37 1.84 -0.27
CA PRO A 160 -12.94 2.11 -0.15
C PRO A 160 -12.62 3.56 0.21
N VAL A 161 -13.39 4.52 -0.32
CA VAL A 161 -13.23 5.96 -0.03
C VAL A 161 -13.46 6.24 1.45
N LEU A 162 -14.60 5.83 1.99
CA LEU A 162 -14.94 6.10 3.40
C LEU A 162 -14.02 5.35 4.36
N ALA A 163 -13.70 4.09 4.04
CA ALA A 163 -12.78 3.28 4.83
C ALA A 163 -11.38 3.91 4.88
N SER A 164 -10.86 4.38 3.74
CA SER A 164 -9.54 5.02 3.67
C SER A 164 -9.50 6.36 4.39
N MET A 165 -10.51 7.22 4.24
CA MET A 165 -10.59 8.50 4.96
C MET A 165 -10.67 8.28 6.48
N GLY A 166 -11.50 7.33 6.91
CA GLY A 166 -11.67 6.99 8.31
C GLY A 166 -10.38 6.45 8.93
N VAL A 167 -9.76 5.49 8.26
CA VAL A 167 -8.51 4.87 8.74
C VAL A 167 -7.33 5.83 8.66
N ALA A 168 -7.22 6.64 7.61
CA ALA A 168 -6.21 7.70 7.54
C ALA A 168 -6.31 8.67 8.73
N SER A 169 -7.54 9.11 9.06
CA SER A 169 -7.79 9.96 10.20
C SER A 169 -7.45 9.29 11.53
N LEU A 170 -7.74 7.98 11.66
CA LEU A 170 -7.45 7.19 12.85
C LEU A 170 -5.94 6.98 13.04
N ILE A 171 -5.21 6.68 11.96
CA ILE A 171 -3.75 6.53 11.95
C ILE A 171 -3.10 7.84 12.42
N VAL A 172 -3.52 8.97 11.86
CA VAL A 172 -3.00 10.29 12.24
C VAL A 172 -3.28 10.59 13.71
N LEU A 173 -4.49 10.32 14.18
CA LEU A 173 -4.89 10.58 15.56
C LEU A 173 -4.08 9.72 16.53
N ILE A 174 -4.08 8.41 16.36
CA ILE A 174 -3.41 7.48 17.28
C ILE A 174 -1.89 7.63 17.16
N GLY A 175 -1.35 7.67 15.94
CA GLY A 175 0.08 7.84 15.70
C GLY A 175 0.63 9.10 16.36
N SER A 176 -0.06 10.24 16.21
CA SER A 176 0.36 11.50 16.82
C SER A 176 0.37 11.45 18.33
N TYR A 177 -0.68 10.93 18.94
CA TYR A 177 -0.75 10.90 20.40
C TYR A 177 0.17 9.86 21.04
N VAL A 178 0.40 8.73 20.38
CA VAL A 178 1.38 7.72 20.82
C VAL A 178 2.80 8.28 20.76
N THR A 179 3.13 8.99 19.69
CA THR A 179 4.48 9.50 19.45
C THR A 179 4.78 10.75 20.25
N HIS A 180 3.89 11.76 20.20
CA HIS A 180 4.13 13.10 20.79
C HIS A 180 3.36 13.37 22.07
N GLY A 181 2.50 12.45 22.49
CA GLY A 181 1.65 12.60 23.68
C GLY A 181 0.44 13.51 23.44
N VAL A 182 -0.47 13.50 24.43
CA VAL A 182 -1.70 14.29 24.38
C VAL A 182 -1.42 15.70 24.91
N ASN A 183 -1.24 16.64 24.01
CA ASN A 183 -1.04 18.05 24.31
C ASN A 183 -1.70 18.94 23.25
N ARG A 184 -1.75 20.24 23.49
CA ARG A 184 -2.42 21.19 22.59
C ARG A 184 -1.78 21.28 21.22
N THR A 185 -0.45 21.18 21.14
CA THR A 185 0.31 21.28 19.89
C THR A 185 0.07 20.06 19.03
N THR A 186 0.16 18.85 19.62
CA THR A 186 -0.21 17.61 18.94
C THR A 186 -1.68 17.63 18.48
N SER A 187 -2.59 18.11 19.32
CA SER A 187 -4.02 18.22 18.97
C SER A 187 -4.25 19.21 17.83
N ALA A 188 -3.52 20.32 17.78
CA ALA A 188 -3.59 21.28 16.67
C ALA A 188 -3.09 20.66 15.35
N ALA A 189 -1.99 19.91 15.40
CA ALA A 189 -1.48 19.17 14.25
C ALA A 189 -2.50 18.14 13.76
N VAL A 190 -3.06 17.31 14.65
CA VAL A 190 -4.07 16.29 14.33
C VAL A 190 -5.29 16.90 13.65
N VAL A 191 -5.84 17.98 14.19
CA VAL A 191 -6.98 18.68 13.59
C VAL A 191 -6.60 19.22 12.20
N GLY A 192 -5.42 19.84 12.05
CA GLY A 192 -4.91 20.30 10.76
C GLY A 192 -4.77 19.18 9.74
N MET A 193 -4.23 18.02 10.16
CA MET A 193 -4.09 16.83 9.31
C MET A 193 -5.45 16.27 8.87
N ILE A 194 -6.44 16.16 9.76
CA ILE A 194 -7.77 15.67 9.42
C ILE A 194 -8.45 16.58 8.38
N PHE A 195 -8.34 17.91 8.53
CA PHE A 195 -8.84 18.85 7.51
C PHE A 195 -8.10 18.65 6.18
N THR A 196 -6.78 18.45 6.22
CA THR A 196 -5.99 18.21 5.00
C THR A 196 -6.37 16.90 4.34
N ILE A 197 -6.56 15.81 5.10
CA ILE A 197 -7.03 14.52 4.58
C ILE A 197 -8.37 14.67 3.88
N ALA A 198 -9.32 15.37 4.50
CA ALA A 198 -10.63 15.59 3.91
C ALA A 198 -10.56 16.40 2.59
N LEU A 199 -9.76 17.47 2.57
CA LEU A 199 -9.57 18.29 1.38
C LEU A 199 -8.81 17.53 0.27
N THR A 200 -7.77 16.79 0.62
CA THR A 200 -7.02 15.97 -0.33
C THR A 200 -7.87 14.82 -0.87
N GLY A 201 -8.71 14.21 -0.03
CA GLY A 201 -9.68 13.21 -0.46
C GLY A 201 -10.69 13.76 -1.47
N ALA A 202 -11.21 14.96 -1.23
CA ALA A 202 -12.08 15.65 -2.17
C ALA A 202 -11.37 15.99 -3.49
N LEU A 203 -10.10 16.43 -3.41
CA LEU A 203 -9.28 16.71 -4.59
C LEU A 203 -8.96 15.41 -5.36
N ALA A 204 -8.63 14.31 -4.68
CA ALA A 204 -8.40 13.02 -5.29
C ALA A 204 -9.64 12.51 -6.01
N TYR A 205 -10.81 12.61 -5.36
CA TYR A 205 -12.07 12.23 -5.98
C TYR A 205 -12.35 13.05 -7.25
N PHE A 206 -12.17 14.38 -7.18
CA PHE A 206 -12.32 15.24 -8.34
C PHE A 206 -11.31 14.91 -9.45
N ALA A 207 -10.04 14.69 -9.11
CA ALA A 207 -9.00 14.37 -10.08
C ALA A 207 -9.29 13.03 -10.80
N ILE A 208 -9.65 11.98 -10.06
CA ILE A 208 -10.01 10.66 -10.62
C ILE A 208 -11.23 10.80 -11.55
N TRP A 209 -12.26 11.54 -11.12
CA TRP A 209 -13.43 11.80 -11.93
C TRP A 209 -13.10 12.62 -13.20
N ALA A 210 -12.34 13.68 -13.07
CA ALA A 210 -12.00 14.57 -14.19
C ALA A 210 -11.07 13.91 -15.22
N THR A 211 -10.20 12.99 -14.80
CA THR A 211 -9.30 12.24 -15.68
C THR A 211 -9.93 10.94 -16.21
N GLY A 212 -11.09 10.54 -15.69
CA GLY A 212 -11.76 9.31 -16.09
C GLY A 212 -11.03 8.03 -15.67
N LEU A 213 -10.19 8.12 -14.62
CA LEU A 213 -9.47 6.95 -14.12
C LEU A 213 -10.44 5.95 -13.47
N THR A 214 -10.29 4.70 -13.86
CA THR A 214 -11.11 3.59 -13.35
C THR A 214 -10.49 2.87 -12.16
N GLY A 215 -9.18 3.09 -11.91
CA GLY A 215 -8.37 2.39 -10.93
C GLY A 215 -7.76 1.10 -11.46
N TRP A 216 -7.97 0.77 -12.74
CA TRP A 216 -7.44 -0.44 -13.36
C TRP A 216 -6.00 -0.21 -13.86
N SER A 217 -5.05 -0.18 -12.93
CA SER A 217 -3.70 0.33 -13.18
C SER A 217 -2.58 -0.72 -13.05
N SER A 218 -2.89 -2.00 -12.78
CA SER A 218 -1.87 -3.05 -12.67
C SER A 218 -2.46 -4.45 -12.77
N ASP A 219 -1.59 -5.46 -12.92
CA ASP A 219 -1.99 -6.86 -12.98
C ASP A 219 -2.58 -7.33 -11.64
N GLU A 220 -2.09 -6.84 -10.51
CA GLU A 220 -2.62 -7.16 -9.18
C GLU A 220 -4.07 -6.68 -9.05
N VAL A 221 -4.40 -5.51 -9.61
CA VAL A 221 -5.77 -5.00 -9.63
C VAL A 221 -6.65 -5.88 -10.51
N THR A 222 -6.12 -6.38 -11.63
CA THR A 222 -6.83 -7.34 -12.49
C THR A 222 -7.15 -8.62 -11.73
N TYR A 223 -6.17 -9.19 -11.03
CA TYR A 223 -6.37 -10.37 -10.17
C TYR A 223 -7.39 -10.11 -9.06
N LEU A 224 -7.28 -8.95 -8.39
CA LEU A 224 -8.23 -8.55 -7.34
C LEU A 224 -9.65 -8.48 -7.90
N ASN A 225 -9.83 -7.84 -9.05
CA ASN A 225 -11.14 -7.68 -9.68
C ASN A 225 -11.75 -9.03 -10.07
N LEU A 226 -10.96 -9.94 -10.62
CA LEU A 226 -11.40 -11.30 -10.97
C LEU A 226 -11.81 -12.09 -9.70
N ASN A 227 -10.97 -12.10 -8.68
CA ASN A 227 -11.21 -12.83 -7.44
C ASN A 227 -12.43 -12.29 -6.66
N THR A 228 -12.69 -11.01 -6.76
CA THR A 228 -13.84 -10.36 -6.09
C THR A 228 -15.07 -10.24 -7.01
N ARG A 229 -14.99 -10.77 -8.23
CA ARG A 229 -16.05 -10.70 -9.25
C ARG A 229 -16.55 -9.28 -9.50
N GLY A 230 -15.64 -8.30 -9.48
CA GLY A 230 -15.96 -6.89 -9.68
C GLY A 230 -16.67 -6.21 -8.51
N ALA A 231 -16.66 -6.79 -7.31
CA ALA A 231 -17.39 -6.23 -6.16
C ALA A 231 -16.70 -5.01 -5.53
N ILE A 232 -15.42 -4.75 -5.83
CA ILE A 232 -14.65 -3.66 -5.24
C ILE A 232 -14.66 -2.43 -6.18
N ASP A 233 -14.95 -1.27 -5.63
CA ASP A 233 -14.75 0.02 -6.29
C ASP A 233 -13.25 0.32 -6.41
N LEU A 234 -12.68 0.06 -7.59
CA LEU A 234 -11.24 0.22 -7.87
C LEU A 234 -10.83 1.69 -7.89
N ALA A 235 -11.69 2.59 -8.39
CA ALA A 235 -11.42 4.03 -8.38
C ALA A 235 -11.37 4.57 -6.94
N GLY A 236 -12.28 4.11 -6.09
CA GLY A 236 -12.24 4.38 -4.66
C GLY A 236 -11.03 3.78 -3.95
N LEU A 237 -10.55 2.61 -4.39
CA LEU A 237 -9.32 1.99 -3.87
C LEU A 237 -8.09 2.81 -4.27
N LEU A 238 -8.03 3.32 -5.51
CA LEU A 238 -6.98 4.23 -5.96
C LEU A 238 -6.94 5.49 -5.09
N LEU A 239 -8.10 6.12 -4.81
CA LEU A 239 -8.20 7.26 -3.91
C LEU A 239 -7.64 6.92 -2.52
N GLY A 240 -8.01 5.75 -1.99
CA GLY A 240 -7.50 5.26 -0.71
C GLY A 240 -5.97 5.12 -0.71
N GLY A 241 -5.40 4.59 -1.78
CA GLY A 241 -3.96 4.48 -1.96
C GLY A 241 -3.25 5.83 -1.96
N ILE A 242 -3.85 6.86 -2.60
CA ILE A 242 -3.33 8.23 -2.57
C ILE A 242 -3.32 8.78 -1.14
N LEU A 243 -4.42 8.63 -0.40
CA LEU A 243 -4.53 9.13 0.98
C LEU A 243 -3.55 8.44 1.93
N ILE A 244 -3.50 7.11 1.90
CA ILE A 244 -2.60 6.34 2.78
C ILE A 244 -1.13 6.64 2.46
N GLY A 245 -0.79 6.74 1.16
CA GLY A 245 0.59 6.97 0.73
C GLY A 245 1.17 8.32 1.13
N LEU A 246 0.32 9.34 1.29
CA LEU A 246 0.78 10.68 1.70
C LEU A 246 0.91 10.85 3.23
N LEU A 247 0.35 9.93 4.05
CA LEU A 247 0.22 10.13 5.50
C LEU A 247 1.55 10.39 6.21
N GLY A 248 2.62 9.67 5.83
CA GLY A 248 3.92 9.83 6.49
C GLY A 248 4.47 11.25 6.33
N VAL A 249 4.48 11.76 5.10
CA VAL A 249 5.00 13.10 4.79
C VAL A 249 4.05 14.19 5.33
N LEU A 250 2.73 13.94 5.29
CA LEU A 250 1.73 14.84 5.88
C LEU A 250 1.93 14.99 7.39
N TYR A 251 2.22 13.88 8.06
CA TYR A 251 2.48 13.85 9.49
C TYR A 251 3.67 14.75 9.85
N ASP A 252 4.80 14.60 9.15
CA ASP A 252 6.01 15.38 9.39
C ASP A 252 5.77 16.88 9.16
N ALA A 253 5.09 17.21 8.05
CA ALA A 253 4.74 18.59 7.73
C ALA A 253 3.86 19.24 8.82
N ALA A 254 2.82 18.54 9.27
CA ALA A 254 1.85 19.09 10.19
C ALA A 254 2.40 19.20 11.62
N ILE A 255 3.12 18.19 12.11
CA ILE A 255 3.75 18.26 13.45
C ILE A 255 4.79 19.36 13.47
N GLY A 256 5.70 19.41 12.48
CA GLY A 256 6.70 20.46 12.39
C GLY A 256 6.10 21.86 12.35
N GLN A 257 4.99 22.02 11.63
CA GLN A 257 4.28 23.30 11.53
C GLN A 257 3.61 23.72 12.85
N ALA A 258 2.97 22.78 13.55
CA ALA A 258 2.36 23.05 14.85
C ALA A 258 3.41 23.43 15.92
N VAL A 259 4.55 22.74 15.94
CA VAL A 259 5.69 23.06 16.81
C VAL A 259 6.25 24.43 16.48
N SER A 260 6.42 24.76 15.19
CA SER A 260 6.89 26.08 14.78
C SER A 260 5.98 27.22 15.26
N VAL A 261 4.66 27.01 15.20
CA VAL A 261 3.67 27.97 15.71
C VAL A 261 3.78 28.10 17.24
N GLU A 262 3.94 26.99 17.96
CA GLU A 262 4.11 26.97 19.40
C GLU A 262 5.35 27.79 19.83
N GLU A 263 6.50 27.53 19.21
CA GLU A 263 7.75 28.21 19.53
C GLU A 263 7.68 29.70 19.22
N LEU A 264 7.10 30.08 18.09
CA LEU A 264 6.91 31.50 17.75
C LEU A 264 5.95 32.21 18.71
N ALA A 265 4.89 31.52 19.17
CA ALA A 265 3.97 32.08 20.15
C ALA A 265 4.59 32.23 21.55
N ARG A 266 5.52 31.34 21.91
CA ARG A 266 6.28 31.42 23.18
C ARG A 266 7.37 32.51 23.16
N ALA A 267 8.13 32.58 22.07
CA ALA A 267 9.26 33.49 21.94
C ALA A 267 8.81 34.95 21.70
N GLY A 268 7.71 35.12 20.98
CA GLY A 268 7.22 36.44 20.57
C GLY A 268 5.99 36.91 21.35
N THR A 269 6.14 37.22 22.66
CA THR A 269 5.03 37.70 23.50
C THR A 269 4.35 38.96 22.98
N HIS A 270 4.99 39.71 22.11
CA HIS A 270 4.52 40.93 21.45
C HIS A 270 3.95 40.69 20.05
N TYR A 271 4.04 39.48 19.50
CA TYR A 271 3.52 39.18 18.17
C TYR A 271 1.98 39.08 18.18
N SER A 272 1.37 39.60 17.14
CA SER A 272 -0.03 39.38 16.84
C SER A 272 -0.27 37.98 16.24
N LYS A 273 -1.51 37.50 16.26
CA LYS A 273 -1.89 36.23 15.58
C LYS A 273 -1.44 36.19 14.12
N ARG A 274 -1.58 37.32 13.41
CA ARG A 274 -1.23 37.46 12.01
C ARG A 274 0.28 37.33 11.79
N GLU A 275 1.07 37.92 12.68
CA GLU A 275 2.52 37.83 12.61
C GLU A 275 3.02 36.42 12.89
N VAL A 276 2.46 35.74 13.91
CA VAL A 276 2.78 34.32 14.17
C VAL A 276 2.43 33.47 12.96
N TYR A 277 1.22 33.64 12.39
CA TYR A 277 0.82 32.91 11.18
C TYR A 277 1.79 33.16 10.02
N THR A 278 2.11 34.42 9.70
CA THR A 278 2.95 34.77 8.57
C THR A 278 4.40 34.23 8.75
N ARG A 279 4.93 34.31 9.97
CA ARG A 279 6.29 33.80 10.29
C ARG A 279 6.34 32.27 10.22
N ALA A 280 5.36 31.57 10.83
CA ALA A 280 5.25 30.13 10.76
C ALA A 280 5.07 29.64 9.32
N LEU A 281 4.23 30.32 8.53
CA LEU A 281 4.04 30.01 7.12
C LEU A 281 5.33 30.18 6.31
N ARG A 282 6.18 31.17 6.65
CA ARG A 282 7.49 31.35 6.01
C ARG A 282 8.39 30.15 6.28
N ILE A 283 8.47 29.71 7.55
CA ILE A 283 9.23 28.49 7.92
C ILE A 283 8.72 27.27 7.14
N GLY A 284 7.39 27.10 7.10
CA GLY A 284 6.78 25.97 6.39
C GLY A 284 7.09 25.96 4.88
N ARG A 285 7.16 27.12 4.24
CA ARG A 285 7.49 27.23 2.80
C ARG A 285 8.89 26.70 2.47
N GLU A 286 9.86 26.89 3.35
CA GLU A 286 11.22 26.36 3.16
C GLU A 286 11.23 24.82 3.13
N HIS A 287 10.32 24.18 3.88
CA HIS A 287 10.25 22.73 3.95
C HIS A 287 9.37 22.12 2.86
N VAL A 288 8.37 22.85 2.34
CA VAL A 288 7.42 22.34 1.34
C VAL A 288 8.12 21.75 0.12
N GLY A 289 9.11 22.46 -0.42
CA GLY A 289 9.86 22.01 -1.60
C GLY A 289 10.56 20.68 -1.36
N ALA A 290 11.21 20.51 -0.21
CA ALA A 290 11.89 19.27 0.15
C ALA A 290 10.88 18.11 0.34
N LEU A 291 9.76 18.36 1.01
CA LEU A 291 8.74 17.35 1.27
C LEU A 291 8.04 16.88 -0.02
N VAL A 292 7.70 17.82 -0.92
CA VAL A 292 7.12 17.50 -2.24
C VAL A 292 8.11 16.69 -3.08
N ASN A 293 9.39 17.08 -3.08
CA ASN A 293 10.42 16.33 -3.79
C ASN A 293 10.58 14.91 -3.23
N THR A 294 10.58 14.76 -1.89
CA THR A 294 10.64 13.45 -1.24
C THR A 294 9.47 12.54 -1.67
N LEU A 295 8.24 13.08 -1.67
CA LEU A 295 7.05 12.34 -2.07
C LEU A 295 7.11 11.93 -3.56
N ALA A 296 7.46 12.89 -4.43
CA ALA A 296 7.55 12.65 -5.87
C ALA A 296 8.63 11.60 -6.21
N ILE A 297 9.82 11.72 -5.60
CA ILE A 297 10.91 10.75 -5.83
C ILE A 297 10.57 9.38 -5.27
N ALA A 298 9.90 9.30 -4.11
CA ALA A 298 9.48 8.03 -3.54
C ALA A 298 8.50 7.29 -4.48
N TYR A 299 7.51 7.97 -5.03
CA TYR A 299 6.58 7.38 -6.01
C TYR A 299 7.29 7.05 -7.33
N ALA A 300 8.11 7.95 -7.87
CA ALA A 300 8.88 7.69 -9.07
C ALA A 300 9.80 6.46 -8.89
N GLY A 301 10.46 6.34 -7.71
CA GLY A 301 11.29 5.20 -7.38
C GLY A 301 10.52 3.88 -7.30
N ALA A 302 9.32 3.89 -6.74
CA ALA A 302 8.44 2.71 -6.73
C ALA A 302 7.97 2.31 -8.14
N SER A 303 7.86 3.28 -9.05
CA SER A 303 7.41 3.09 -10.44
C SER A 303 8.56 3.00 -11.45
N LEU A 304 9.83 2.77 -11.03
CA LEU A 304 10.98 2.69 -11.93
C LEU A 304 10.81 1.70 -13.09
N PRO A 305 10.28 0.47 -12.90
CA PRO A 305 10.06 -0.45 -14.02
C PRO A 305 9.09 0.12 -15.06
N LEU A 306 8.04 0.83 -14.60
CA LEU A 306 7.09 1.50 -15.47
C LEU A 306 7.76 2.64 -16.25
N LEU A 307 8.60 3.44 -15.59
CA LEU A 307 9.36 4.50 -16.26
C LEU A 307 10.35 3.93 -17.28
N LEU A 308 11.00 2.81 -16.98
CA LEU A 308 11.90 2.13 -17.90
C LEU A 308 11.17 1.60 -19.13
N LEU A 309 9.97 1.05 -18.94
CA LEU A 309 9.10 0.66 -20.05
C LEU A 309 8.77 1.85 -20.96
N PHE A 310 8.56 3.04 -20.37
CA PHE A 310 8.36 4.27 -21.12
C PHE A 310 9.56 4.65 -21.99
N PHE A 311 10.78 4.58 -21.45
CA PHE A 311 12.00 4.97 -22.17
C PHE A 311 12.53 3.88 -23.12
N GLY A 312 12.13 2.61 -22.93
CA GLY A 312 12.68 1.47 -23.66
C GLY A 312 12.03 1.19 -25.04
N THR A 313 10.86 1.75 -25.32
CA THR A 313 10.14 1.54 -26.59
C THR A 313 10.43 2.71 -27.55
N GLY A 314 11.26 2.50 -28.57
CA GLY A 314 11.90 3.51 -29.41
C GLY A 314 11.01 4.47 -30.23
N ASP A 315 9.74 4.12 -30.54
CA ASP A 315 8.77 4.97 -31.24
C ASP A 315 7.56 5.26 -30.36
N ILE A 316 7.70 6.26 -29.46
CA ILE A 316 6.67 6.55 -28.48
C ILE A 316 5.88 7.79 -28.89
N ASP A 317 4.58 7.63 -29.07
CA ASP A 317 3.65 8.75 -28.91
C ASP A 317 3.53 9.08 -27.42
N ILE A 318 4.25 10.13 -27.00
CA ILE A 318 4.26 10.64 -25.63
C ILE A 318 2.83 10.94 -25.17
N GLY A 319 1.99 11.53 -26.05
CA GLY A 319 0.61 11.85 -25.74
C GLY A 319 -0.20 10.60 -25.39
N LEU A 320 -0.11 9.56 -26.20
CA LEU A 320 -0.80 8.29 -25.94
C LEU A 320 -0.29 7.64 -24.65
N THR A 321 1.03 7.62 -24.43
CA THR A 321 1.63 6.96 -23.27
C THR A 321 1.23 7.62 -21.95
N LEU A 322 1.27 8.95 -21.87
CA LEU A 322 0.84 9.68 -20.68
C LEU A 322 -0.66 9.50 -20.38
N ASN A 323 -1.47 9.21 -21.42
CA ASN A 323 -2.91 8.95 -21.27
C ASN A 323 -3.24 7.48 -20.96
N ARG A 324 -2.27 6.55 -20.99
CA ARG A 324 -2.51 5.18 -20.52
C ARG A 324 -2.78 5.22 -19.01
N GLU A 325 -3.79 4.50 -18.56
CA GLU A 325 -4.25 4.53 -17.16
C GLU A 325 -3.14 4.25 -16.16
N LEU A 326 -2.24 3.33 -16.48
CA LEU A 326 -1.07 2.99 -15.69
C LEU A 326 -0.19 4.23 -15.37
N PHE A 327 0.11 5.06 -16.37
CA PHE A 327 0.90 6.29 -16.20
C PHE A 327 0.09 7.43 -15.59
N ALA A 328 -1.13 7.63 -16.09
CA ALA A 328 -2.02 8.68 -15.60
C ALA A 328 -2.32 8.52 -14.10
N THR A 329 -2.46 7.28 -13.63
CA THR A 329 -2.63 6.96 -12.21
C THR A 329 -1.46 7.45 -11.37
N GLU A 330 -0.21 7.16 -11.77
CA GLU A 330 0.97 7.61 -11.04
C GLU A 330 1.13 9.14 -11.06
N ILE A 331 0.84 9.77 -12.19
CA ILE A 331 0.84 11.23 -12.31
C ILE A 331 -0.18 11.86 -11.36
N VAL A 332 -1.42 11.37 -11.36
CA VAL A 332 -2.48 11.87 -10.47
C VAL A 332 -2.10 11.65 -9.01
N ARG A 333 -1.54 10.50 -8.67
CA ARG A 333 -1.07 10.18 -7.31
C ARG A 333 -0.03 11.17 -6.82
N ILE A 334 1.01 11.45 -7.63
CA ILE A 334 2.06 12.41 -7.31
C ILE A 334 1.49 13.82 -7.18
N LEU A 335 0.70 14.28 -8.15
CA LEU A 335 0.19 15.65 -8.17
C LEU A 335 -0.80 15.90 -7.03
N VAL A 336 -1.78 15.04 -6.85
CA VAL A 336 -2.79 15.20 -5.78
C VAL A 336 -2.17 15.10 -4.41
N GLY A 337 -1.27 14.11 -4.19
CA GLY A 337 -0.53 13.98 -2.94
C GLY A 337 0.33 15.21 -2.65
N SER A 338 1.03 15.74 -3.66
CA SER A 338 1.86 16.95 -3.53
C SER A 338 1.02 18.20 -3.23
N ILE A 339 -0.12 18.39 -3.90
CA ILE A 339 -1.03 19.49 -3.61
C ILE A 339 -1.58 19.38 -2.18
N GLY A 340 -1.99 18.18 -1.76
CA GLY A 340 -2.42 17.94 -0.39
C GLY A 340 -1.37 18.32 0.64
N LEU A 341 -0.11 17.94 0.39
CA LEU A 341 1.02 18.27 1.24
C LEU A 341 1.30 19.79 1.30
N VAL A 342 1.27 20.47 0.15
CA VAL A 342 1.42 21.94 0.11
C VAL A 342 0.33 22.63 0.92
N LEU A 343 -0.93 22.14 0.83
CA LEU A 343 -2.06 22.68 1.58
C LEU A 343 -2.01 22.36 3.07
N ALA A 344 -1.34 21.29 3.48
CA ALA A 344 -1.16 20.94 4.89
C ALA A 344 -0.49 22.07 5.70
N VAL A 345 0.48 22.75 5.10
CA VAL A 345 1.23 23.82 5.77
C VAL A 345 0.34 25.00 6.16
N PRO A 346 -0.38 25.69 5.24
CA PRO A 346 -1.25 26.79 5.63
C PRO A 346 -2.43 26.35 6.51
N ILE A 347 -3.00 25.16 6.27
CA ILE A 347 -4.12 24.64 7.06
C ILE A 347 -3.69 24.40 8.50
N THR A 348 -2.60 23.63 8.70
CA THR A 348 -2.10 23.34 10.06
C THR A 348 -1.63 24.61 10.77
N THR A 349 -0.98 25.54 10.06
CA THR A 349 -0.60 26.85 10.63
C THR A 349 -1.83 27.60 11.15
N ALA A 350 -2.90 27.68 10.34
CA ALA A 350 -4.11 28.39 10.73
C ALA A 350 -4.79 27.74 11.96
N VAL A 351 -4.89 26.41 11.96
CA VAL A 351 -5.43 25.66 13.09
C VAL A 351 -4.57 25.84 14.35
N ALA A 352 -3.24 25.68 14.20
CA ALA A 352 -2.32 25.83 15.35
C ALA A 352 -2.35 27.24 15.94
N VAL A 353 -2.33 28.29 15.10
CA VAL A 353 -2.48 29.67 15.58
C VAL A 353 -3.79 29.87 16.31
N SER A 354 -4.90 29.33 15.79
CA SER A 354 -6.21 29.47 16.44
C SER A 354 -6.30 28.78 17.79
N MET A 355 -5.63 27.64 17.95
CA MET A 355 -5.68 26.79 19.14
C MET A 355 -4.65 27.17 20.20
N LEU A 356 -3.46 27.64 19.79
CA LEU A 356 -2.31 27.82 20.67
C LEU A 356 -2.10 29.27 21.08
N PHE A 357 -2.40 30.24 20.21
CA PHE A 357 -2.12 31.65 20.48
C PHE A 357 -2.87 32.17 21.72
N GLY A 358 -2.14 32.81 22.66
CA GLY A 358 -2.69 33.35 23.89
C GLY A 358 -3.07 32.30 24.94
N ARG A 359 -2.81 31.01 24.68
CA ARG A 359 -3.12 29.91 25.63
C ARG A 359 -1.87 29.18 26.12
N ILE A 360 -0.71 29.54 25.58
CA ILE A 360 0.59 29.03 26.05
C ILE A 360 1.19 30.06 27.00
N PRO A 361 1.60 29.67 28.22
CA PRO A 361 2.30 30.60 29.13
C PRO A 361 3.59 31.09 28.45
N ALA A 362 3.88 32.38 28.57
CA ALA A 362 5.18 32.90 28.22
C ALA A 362 6.26 32.13 28.99
N SER A 363 7.35 31.73 28.35
CA SER A 363 8.45 31.10 29.04
C SER A 363 9.04 32.13 29.99
N THR A 364 8.85 31.95 31.30
CA THR A 364 9.74 32.55 32.28
C THR A 364 11.12 31.96 32.01
N SER A 365 12.05 32.79 31.57
CA SER A 365 13.44 32.41 31.34
C SER A 365 14.07 32.09 32.72
N THR A 366 13.93 30.85 33.17
CA THR A 366 14.82 30.25 34.15
C THR A 366 15.78 29.37 33.36
N GLY A 367 16.98 29.92 33.15
CA GLY A 367 18.08 29.18 32.55
C GLY A 367 18.38 27.92 33.36
N HIS A 368 18.27 26.80 32.69
CA HIS A 368 19.03 25.59 32.99
C HIS A 368 19.41 24.98 31.66
N PHE A 369 20.57 25.41 31.18
CA PHE A 369 21.33 24.60 30.24
C PHE A 369 21.89 23.39 31.01
N HIS A 370 21.45 22.21 30.69
CA HIS A 370 22.14 20.96 31.00
C HIS A 370 22.23 20.12 29.74
#